data_38b5127d243eeef7f228257983edf5b4
#
_entry.id   38b5127d243eeef7f228257983edf5b4
#
_cell.length_a   1.000
_cell.length_b   1.000
_cell.length_c   1.000
_cell.angle_alpha   90.00
_cell.angle_beta   90.00
_cell.angle_gamma   90.00
#
_symmetry.space_group_name_H-M   'P 1'
#
loop_
_entity.id
_entity.type
_entity.pdbx_description
1 polymer ?
#
loop_
_entity_poly.entity_id
_entity_poly.type
_entity_poly.pdbx_seq_one_letter_code
_entity_poly.pdbx_strand_id
1 'polypeptide(L)'
;MKKNSAFSLIELSIVILIIGILVAGVTQSSRLVRQIRLTVAQSMTRSSEITTIPDLSFWAETTLDKSFLNSAGSSQLDDGSSILTWLDSKVTSSLKINVSQPNASLQPTYKVDGINGLPSLNFNGVNQTLYSSPASPLPPSDKNYSLIAVWRSNNNSSIDARLILGQGTNPMSFDRLGSITLLNPGVIGFSGWANNYFPTSIALNTNYITIIAVNNNLTSNNISVYNNSNTPATGSTWVPTNLNLGTGLFYIGGMDAVPNYHFSGLISEIIVFDRTLKIDEVRAINNYLSKKYAIKIS
;
A
#
# COMPACT_ATOMS: atom_id res chain seq x y z
N MET A 1 -16.47 26.49 62.05
CA MET A 1 -15.38 26.65 61.05
C MET A 1 -14.88 25.27 60.64
N LYS A 2 -15.05 24.87 59.40
CA LYS A 2 -14.45 23.62 58.85
C LYS A 2 -12.95 23.84 58.70
N LYS A 3 -12.11 23.04 59.39
CA LYS A 3 -10.68 23.00 59.16
C LYS A 3 -10.42 22.36 57.78
N ASN A 4 -9.95 23.15 56.85
CA ASN A 4 -9.38 22.59 55.61
C ASN A 4 -8.04 21.97 55.97
N SER A 5 -7.91 20.65 55.88
CA SER A 5 -6.62 20.00 55.97
C SER A 5 -5.85 20.28 54.65
N ALA A 6 -4.73 20.97 54.75
CA ALA A 6 -3.81 21.15 53.62
C ALA A 6 -3.07 19.82 53.36
N PHE A 7 -2.90 19.45 52.08
CA PHE A 7 -2.11 18.29 51.70
C PHE A 7 -0.68 18.43 52.19
N SER A 8 -0.13 17.38 52.76
CA SER A 8 1.27 17.31 53.14
C SER A 8 2.18 17.29 51.89
N LEU A 9 3.30 17.97 51.95
CA LEU A 9 4.29 18.01 50.87
C LEU A 9 4.80 16.60 50.52
N ILE A 10 4.84 15.68 51.49
CA ILE A 10 5.22 14.27 51.32
C ILE A 10 4.13 13.48 50.54
N GLU A 11 2.85 13.74 50.80
CA GLU A 11 1.74 13.12 50.10
C GLU A 11 1.75 13.50 48.62
N LEU A 12 2.01 14.78 48.32
CA LEU A 12 2.12 15.27 46.94
C LEU A 12 3.33 14.66 46.23
N SER A 13 4.48 14.53 46.93
CA SER A 13 5.70 13.94 46.30
C SER A 13 5.54 12.47 46.00
N ILE A 14 4.84 11.69 46.84
CA ILE A 14 4.55 10.28 46.58
C ILE A 14 3.60 10.13 45.37
N VAL A 15 2.59 10.96 45.27
CA VAL A 15 1.65 10.93 44.13
C VAL A 15 2.37 11.23 42.81
N ILE A 16 3.22 12.25 42.78
CA ILE A 16 4.00 12.59 41.58
C ILE A 16 4.96 11.45 41.21
N LEU A 17 5.59 10.81 42.19
CA LEU A 17 6.48 9.66 41.97
C LEU A 17 5.70 8.49 41.34
N ILE A 18 4.54 8.13 41.90
CA ILE A 18 3.70 7.04 41.38
C ILE A 18 3.24 7.35 39.95
N ILE A 19 2.76 8.57 39.70
CA ILE A 19 2.37 8.99 38.35
C ILE A 19 3.56 8.90 37.39
N GLY A 20 4.74 9.34 37.78
CA GLY A 20 5.96 9.25 36.97
C GLY A 20 6.32 7.81 36.59
N ILE A 21 6.26 6.88 37.53
CA ILE A 21 6.53 5.45 37.28
C ILE A 21 5.45 4.85 36.37
N LEU A 22 4.17 5.17 36.57
CA LEU A 22 3.08 4.68 35.72
C LEU A 22 3.20 5.19 34.28
N VAL A 23 3.47 6.48 34.10
CA VAL A 23 3.66 7.07 32.77
C VAL A 23 4.87 6.45 32.06
N ALA A 24 6.00 6.30 32.75
CA ALA A 24 7.19 5.63 32.21
C ALA A 24 6.89 4.18 31.82
N GLY A 25 6.16 3.44 32.67
CA GLY A 25 5.76 2.05 32.39
C GLY A 25 4.87 1.93 31.17
N VAL A 26 3.87 2.78 31.00
CA VAL A 26 2.96 2.76 29.85
C VAL A 26 3.69 3.11 28.55
N THR A 27 4.57 4.13 28.56
CA THR A 27 5.35 4.51 27.35
C THR A 27 6.32 3.43 26.91
N GLN A 28 6.98 2.75 27.86
CA GLN A 28 7.89 1.64 27.57
C GLN A 28 7.11 0.43 27.01
N SER A 29 5.94 0.11 27.56
CA SER A 29 5.11 -1.00 27.10
C SER A 29 4.64 -0.80 25.68
N SER A 30 4.24 0.41 25.28
CA SER A 30 3.78 0.70 23.92
C SER A 30 4.90 0.54 22.88
N ARG A 31 6.13 0.92 23.21
CA ARG A 31 7.32 0.69 22.35
C ARG A 31 7.60 -0.80 22.18
N LEU A 32 7.55 -1.57 23.26
CA LEU A 32 7.78 -3.02 23.23
C LEU A 32 6.72 -3.72 22.37
N VAL A 33 5.45 -3.39 22.54
CA VAL A 33 4.36 -3.97 21.74
C VAL A 33 4.56 -3.68 20.25
N ARG A 34 4.96 -2.46 19.88
CA ARG A 34 5.28 -2.11 18.49
C ARG A 34 6.43 -2.95 17.94
N GLN A 35 7.51 -3.07 18.70
CA GLN A 35 8.68 -3.87 18.30
C GLN A 35 8.31 -5.35 18.09
N ILE A 36 7.51 -5.93 18.99
CA ILE A 36 7.01 -7.30 18.86
C ILE A 36 6.17 -7.45 17.58
N ARG A 37 5.24 -6.53 17.32
CA ARG A 37 4.43 -6.55 16.09
C ARG A 37 5.28 -6.49 14.83
N LEU A 38 6.28 -5.61 14.80
CA LEU A 38 7.20 -5.49 13.68
C LEU A 38 7.99 -6.79 13.47
N THR A 39 8.55 -7.38 14.54
CA THR A 39 9.28 -8.65 14.46
C THR A 39 8.41 -9.79 13.96
N VAL A 40 7.16 -9.87 14.42
CA VAL A 40 6.18 -10.87 13.94
C VAL A 40 5.87 -10.64 12.46
N ALA A 41 5.63 -9.40 12.04
CA ALA A 41 5.36 -9.06 10.64
C ALA A 41 6.56 -9.40 9.73
N GLN A 42 7.79 -9.12 10.17
CA GLN A 42 9.03 -9.51 9.47
C GLN A 42 9.14 -11.03 9.32
N SER A 43 8.83 -11.78 10.38
CA SER A 43 8.82 -13.25 10.34
C SER A 43 7.78 -13.76 9.33
N MET A 44 6.57 -13.21 9.36
CA MET A 44 5.50 -13.56 8.40
C MET A 44 5.93 -13.25 6.95
N THR A 45 6.60 -12.12 6.70
CA THR A 45 7.12 -11.77 5.38
C THR A 45 8.15 -12.79 4.89
N ARG A 46 9.12 -13.15 5.74
CA ARG A 46 10.20 -14.10 5.39
C ARG A 46 9.69 -15.53 5.18
N SER A 47 8.62 -15.93 5.87
CA SER A 47 8.01 -17.26 5.75
C SER A 47 6.78 -17.30 4.84
N SER A 48 6.49 -16.21 4.12
CA SER A 48 5.29 -16.12 3.30
C SER A 48 5.35 -17.03 2.08
N GLU A 49 4.21 -17.55 1.67
CA GLU A 49 4.05 -18.35 0.47
C GLU A 49 4.11 -17.50 -0.83
N ILE A 50 4.19 -16.17 -0.72
CA ILE A 50 4.22 -15.25 -1.88
C ILE A 50 5.35 -15.63 -2.84
N THR A 51 6.53 -15.98 -2.31
CA THR A 51 7.70 -16.34 -3.13
C THR A 51 7.57 -17.69 -3.82
N THR A 52 6.63 -18.54 -3.40
CA THR A 52 6.36 -19.85 -4.04
C THR A 52 5.32 -19.76 -5.14
N ILE A 53 4.56 -18.67 -5.19
CA ILE A 53 3.60 -18.41 -6.28
C ILE A 53 4.39 -18.02 -7.53
N PRO A 54 4.22 -18.73 -8.65
CA PRO A 54 4.96 -18.45 -9.89
C PRO A 54 4.69 -17.06 -10.44
N ASP A 55 5.64 -16.54 -11.24
CA ASP A 55 5.52 -15.28 -11.98
C ASP A 55 5.36 -14.03 -11.10
N LEU A 56 5.90 -14.09 -9.87
CA LEU A 56 6.06 -12.91 -9.01
C LEU A 56 7.00 -11.90 -9.71
N SER A 57 6.43 -10.80 -10.16
CA SER A 57 7.16 -9.77 -10.91
C SER A 57 7.75 -8.69 -10.01
N PHE A 58 7.02 -8.27 -8.98
CA PHE A 58 7.45 -7.23 -8.05
C PHE A 58 6.83 -7.46 -6.67
N TRP A 59 7.61 -7.17 -5.62
CA TRP A 59 7.13 -7.21 -4.24
C TRP A 59 7.82 -6.14 -3.41
N ALA A 60 7.11 -5.09 -3.04
CA ALA A 60 7.56 -4.05 -2.14
C ALA A 60 6.74 -4.08 -0.85
N GLU A 61 7.41 -4.15 0.29
CA GLU A 61 6.80 -4.19 1.61
C GLU A 61 7.55 -3.24 2.57
N THR A 62 7.00 -2.95 3.75
CA THR A 62 7.47 -1.86 4.61
C THR A 62 8.10 -2.33 5.92
N THR A 63 8.10 -3.63 6.21
CA THR A 63 8.47 -4.14 7.54
C THR A 63 9.90 -4.65 7.65
N LEU A 64 10.55 -5.02 6.54
CA LEU A 64 11.93 -5.49 6.54
C LEU A 64 12.92 -4.33 6.73
N ASP A 65 14.07 -4.63 7.32
CA ASP A 65 15.10 -3.62 7.65
C ASP A 65 15.69 -2.89 6.43
N LYS A 66 15.57 -3.51 5.25
CA LYS A 66 16.06 -2.97 3.97
C LYS A 66 14.93 -2.74 2.97
N SER A 67 13.75 -2.34 3.44
CA SER A 67 12.63 -2.01 2.53
C SER A 67 12.84 -0.68 1.80
N PHE A 68 13.62 0.24 2.37
CA PHE A 68 13.74 1.60 1.87
C PHE A 68 15.18 2.12 1.86
N LEU A 69 15.40 3.14 1.02
CA LEU A 69 16.52 4.06 1.11
C LEU A 69 15.98 5.50 1.15
N ASN A 70 16.52 6.30 2.08
CA ASN A 70 16.29 7.74 2.11
C ASN A 70 17.25 8.48 1.15
N SER A 71 17.14 9.80 1.06
CA SER A 71 17.99 10.62 0.18
C SER A 71 19.49 10.55 0.51
N ALA A 72 19.86 10.09 1.70
CA ALA A 72 21.26 9.85 2.09
C ALA A 72 21.73 8.42 1.80
N GLY A 73 20.87 7.57 1.19
CA GLY A 73 21.17 6.14 0.94
C GLY A 73 21.09 5.26 2.19
N SER A 74 20.55 5.78 3.31
CA SER A 74 20.38 5.05 4.56
C SER A 74 19.06 4.31 4.61
N SER A 75 19.06 3.10 5.19
CA SER A 75 17.84 2.34 5.52
C SER A 75 17.34 2.62 6.95
N GLN A 76 18.08 3.41 7.75
CA GLN A 76 17.58 3.89 9.03
C GLN A 76 16.64 5.08 8.81
N LEU A 77 15.39 4.93 9.24
CA LEU A 77 14.32 5.88 9.00
C LEU A 77 13.62 6.25 10.30
N ASP A 78 13.45 7.55 10.49
CA ASP A 78 12.57 8.11 11.51
C ASP A 78 11.19 8.42 10.93
N ASP A 79 10.19 8.60 11.80
CA ASP A 79 8.85 9.03 11.36
C ASP A 79 8.95 10.37 10.61
N GLY A 80 8.37 10.43 9.41
CA GLY A 80 8.47 11.60 8.53
C GLY A 80 9.67 11.63 7.59
N SER A 81 10.61 10.68 7.65
CA SER A 81 11.73 10.60 6.70
C SER A 81 11.23 10.52 5.26
N SER A 82 11.79 11.32 4.36
CA SER A 82 11.52 11.26 2.92
C SER A 82 12.14 10.01 2.30
N ILE A 83 11.40 9.33 1.45
CA ILE A 83 11.81 8.07 0.84
C ILE A 83 12.23 8.29 -0.61
N LEU A 84 13.53 8.07 -0.87
CA LEU A 84 14.11 8.09 -2.20
C LEU A 84 13.73 6.83 -2.99
N THR A 85 13.85 5.65 -2.35
CA THR A 85 13.66 4.37 -3.04
C THR A 85 12.92 3.37 -2.14
N TRP A 86 11.93 2.70 -2.70
CA TRP A 86 11.31 1.50 -2.13
C TRP A 86 11.84 0.28 -2.88
N LEU A 87 12.48 -0.60 -2.13
CA LEU A 87 13.23 -1.72 -2.68
C LEU A 87 12.33 -2.92 -2.96
N ASP A 88 12.59 -3.60 -4.05
CA ASP A 88 11.96 -4.89 -4.38
C ASP A 88 12.48 -5.99 -3.45
N SER A 89 11.59 -6.54 -2.64
CA SER A 89 11.85 -7.60 -1.66
C SER A 89 11.84 -9.02 -2.26
N LYS A 90 11.52 -9.16 -3.55
CA LYS A 90 11.49 -10.44 -4.25
C LYS A 90 12.82 -11.18 -4.14
N VAL A 91 12.79 -12.46 -3.70
CA VAL A 91 14.01 -13.26 -3.46
C VAL A 91 14.44 -14.04 -4.71
N THR A 92 13.49 -14.44 -5.55
CA THR A 92 13.66 -15.45 -6.60
C THR A 92 14.28 -14.95 -7.92
N SER A 93 14.56 -13.66 -8.05
CA SER A 93 15.10 -13.10 -9.29
C SER A 93 16.34 -12.25 -9.06
N SER A 94 17.32 -12.36 -9.94
CA SER A 94 18.48 -11.45 -10.00
C SER A 94 18.11 -10.05 -10.47
N LEU A 95 17.01 -9.90 -11.22
CA LEU A 95 16.51 -8.62 -11.67
C LEU A 95 15.53 -8.03 -10.65
N LYS A 96 15.98 -7.02 -9.92
CA LYS A 96 15.18 -6.25 -8.99
C LYS A 96 14.59 -5.02 -9.67
N ILE A 97 13.30 -4.76 -9.41
CA ILE A 97 12.61 -3.58 -9.92
C ILE A 97 12.33 -2.66 -8.73
N ASN A 98 13.25 -1.73 -8.48
CA ASN A 98 13.03 -0.74 -7.43
C ASN A 98 12.19 0.43 -7.97
N VAL A 99 11.41 1.06 -7.09
CA VAL A 99 10.69 2.29 -7.41
C VAL A 99 11.31 3.46 -6.65
N SER A 100 11.52 4.57 -7.33
CA SER A 100 12.27 5.70 -6.78
C SER A 100 11.65 7.04 -7.13
N GLN A 101 11.98 8.08 -6.37
CA GLN A 101 11.67 9.48 -6.67
C GLN A 101 12.93 10.34 -6.42
N PRO A 102 13.66 10.72 -7.48
CA PRO A 102 14.89 11.51 -7.33
C PRO A 102 14.65 12.93 -6.80
N ASN A 103 13.49 13.52 -7.08
CA ASN A 103 13.13 14.84 -6.59
C ASN A 103 12.63 14.78 -5.14
N ALA A 104 13.41 15.32 -4.22
CA ALA A 104 13.10 15.27 -2.79
C ALA A 104 11.74 15.90 -2.42
N SER A 105 11.26 16.90 -3.16
CA SER A 105 9.96 17.55 -2.91
C SER A 105 8.76 16.68 -3.31
N LEU A 106 8.98 15.64 -4.12
CA LEU A 106 7.95 14.72 -4.61
C LEU A 106 8.00 13.35 -3.92
N GLN A 107 8.92 13.17 -2.96
CA GLN A 107 9.08 11.92 -2.22
C GLN A 107 7.96 11.72 -1.20
N PRO A 108 7.38 10.51 -1.10
CA PRO A 108 6.51 10.18 0.02
C PRO A 108 7.30 10.11 1.33
N THR A 109 6.59 10.13 2.45
CA THR A 109 7.20 10.10 3.77
C THR A 109 6.98 8.75 4.47
N TYR A 110 7.98 8.33 5.25
CA TYR A 110 7.89 7.15 6.10
C TYR A 110 6.99 7.42 7.30
N LYS A 111 6.06 6.52 7.57
CA LYS A 111 5.20 6.55 8.76
C LYS A 111 5.46 5.31 9.59
N VAL A 112 6.07 5.47 10.76
CA VAL A 112 6.47 4.35 11.64
C VAL A 112 5.27 3.61 12.22
N ASP A 113 4.17 4.33 12.44
CA ASP A 113 2.90 3.80 12.97
C ASP A 113 1.79 4.05 11.93
N GLY A 114 1.81 3.26 10.88
CA GLY A 114 0.90 3.39 9.74
C GLY A 114 -0.33 2.48 9.85
N ILE A 115 -0.39 1.45 9.00
CA ILE A 115 -1.54 0.53 8.97
C ILE A 115 -1.43 -0.46 10.14
N ASN A 116 -2.38 -0.33 11.08
CA ASN A 116 -2.49 -1.19 12.27
C ASN A 116 -1.17 -1.34 13.07
N GLY A 117 -0.41 -0.25 13.20
CA GLY A 117 0.82 -0.22 13.97
C GLY A 117 2.05 -0.74 13.24
N LEU A 118 1.94 -1.06 11.95
CA LEU A 118 3.06 -1.40 11.09
C LEU A 118 3.47 -0.21 10.21
N PRO A 119 4.73 -0.15 9.77
CA PRO A 119 5.21 0.94 8.92
C PRO A 119 4.43 1.06 7.61
N SER A 120 4.36 2.27 7.08
CA SER A 120 3.71 2.58 5.80
C SER A 120 4.42 3.76 5.12
N LEU A 121 4.25 3.89 3.81
CA LEU A 121 4.51 5.13 3.10
C LEU A 121 3.27 6.01 3.16
N ASN A 122 3.45 7.28 3.48
CA ASN A 122 2.40 8.28 3.47
C ASN A 122 2.55 9.20 2.26
N PHE A 123 1.48 9.31 1.47
CA PHE A 123 1.36 10.14 0.29
C PHE A 123 0.43 11.32 0.56
N ASN A 124 0.80 12.52 0.11
CA ASN A 124 0.10 13.77 0.43
C ASN A 124 -1.14 14.07 -0.45
N GLY A 125 -1.34 13.32 -1.53
CA GLY A 125 -2.44 13.54 -2.47
C GLY A 125 -2.30 14.76 -3.38
N VAL A 126 -1.10 15.35 -3.47
CA VAL A 126 -0.82 16.56 -4.24
C VAL A 126 0.18 16.30 -5.37
N ASN A 127 1.33 15.72 -5.02
CA ASN A 127 2.44 15.59 -5.97
C ASN A 127 3.42 14.44 -5.63
N GLN A 128 3.19 13.69 -4.56
CA GLN A 128 4.10 12.61 -4.17
C GLN A 128 3.85 11.34 -4.98
N THR A 129 4.93 10.75 -5.50
CA THR A 129 4.90 9.52 -6.28
C THR A 129 6.24 8.80 -6.20
N LEU A 130 6.23 7.47 -6.42
CA LEU A 130 7.40 6.67 -6.74
C LEU A 130 7.18 6.02 -8.09
N TYR A 131 8.25 5.80 -8.87
CA TYR A 131 8.14 5.12 -10.16
C TYR A 131 9.35 4.22 -10.46
N SER A 132 9.13 3.21 -11.30
CA SER A 132 10.20 2.36 -11.82
C SER A 132 10.79 2.94 -13.10
N SER A 133 12.10 2.83 -13.29
CA SER A 133 12.78 3.18 -14.54
C SER A 133 14.12 2.45 -14.62
N PRO A 134 14.48 1.85 -15.76
CA PRO A 134 13.72 1.68 -17.02
C PRO A 134 12.77 0.46 -17.00
N ALA A 135 12.92 -0.45 -16.02
CA ALA A 135 12.14 -1.69 -15.97
C ALA A 135 10.76 -1.47 -15.34
N SER A 136 9.76 -2.17 -15.84
CA SER A 136 8.41 -2.19 -15.27
C SER A 136 8.01 -3.61 -14.84
N PRO A 137 7.27 -3.77 -13.72
CA PRO A 137 6.83 -5.08 -13.25
C PRO A 137 5.65 -5.67 -14.04
N LEU A 138 4.92 -4.85 -14.78
CA LEU A 138 3.82 -5.35 -15.60
C LEU A 138 4.29 -5.68 -17.02
N PRO A 139 3.74 -6.75 -17.61
CA PRO A 139 4.09 -7.12 -18.97
C PRO A 139 3.58 -6.06 -19.95
N PRO A 140 4.32 -5.76 -20.99
CA PRO A 140 3.82 -4.94 -22.09
C PRO A 140 2.72 -5.66 -22.85
N SER A 141 1.88 -4.89 -23.54
CA SER A 141 0.78 -5.40 -24.38
C SER A 141 -0.39 -5.98 -23.56
N ASP A 142 -1.21 -6.76 -24.22
CA ASP A 142 -2.48 -7.34 -23.76
C ASP A 142 -2.31 -8.65 -22.98
N LYS A 143 -1.36 -8.70 -22.06
CA LYS A 143 -1.11 -9.89 -21.23
C LYS A 143 -1.90 -9.88 -19.93
N ASN A 144 -1.98 -11.03 -19.33
CA ASN A 144 -2.56 -11.23 -18.00
C ASN A 144 -1.62 -10.71 -16.92
N TYR A 145 -2.18 -10.18 -15.85
CA TYR A 145 -1.42 -9.75 -14.67
C TYR A 145 -2.32 -9.66 -13.44
N SER A 146 -1.71 -9.52 -12.28
CA SER A 146 -2.43 -9.26 -11.03
C SER A 146 -1.72 -8.21 -10.20
N LEU A 147 -2.51 -7.30 -9.62
CA LEU A 147 -2.08 -6.20 -8.79
C LEU A 147 -2.63 -6.35 -7.38
N ILE A 148 -1.81 -6.19 -6.38
CA ILE A 148 -2.19 -6.27 -4.97
C ILE A 148 -1.65 -5.04 -4.23
N ALA A 149 -2.48 -4.44 -3.37
CA ALA A 149 -2.07 -3.36 -2.48
C ALA A 149 -2.69 -3.50 -1.09
N VAL A 150 -1.90 -3.16 -0.07
CA VAL A 150 -2.38 -2.88 1.29
C VAL A 150 -2.32 -1.37 1.50
N TRP A 151 -3.47 -0.75 1.74
CA TRP A 151 -3.59 0.70 1.71
C TRP A 151 -4.71 1.23 2.61
N ARG A 152 -4.66 2.55 2.87
CA ARG A 152 -5.72 3.32 3.55
C ARG A 152 -5.79 4.71 2.97
N SER A 153 -6.96 5.17 2.54
CA SER A 153 -7.16 6.55 2.11
C SER A 153 -7.53 7.44 3.29
N ASN A 154 -6.93 8.62 3.34
CA ASN A 154 -7.21 9.65 4.34
C ASN A 154 -8.13 10.76 3.80
N ASN A 155 -8.33 10.81 2.48
CA ASN A 155 -9.07 11.88 1.82
C ASN A 155 -9.95 11.33 0.71
N ASN A 156 -11.19 11.82 0.69
CA ASN A 156 -12.23 11.52 -0.28
C ASN A 156 -12.63 12.79 -1.07
N SER A 157 -11.69 13.71 -1.24
CA SER A 157 -11.94 14.95 -1.97
C SER A 157 -12.52 14.69 -3.36
N SER A 158 -13.45 15.53 -3.74
CA SER A 158 -14.33 15.47 -4.92
C SER A 158 -13.63 15.58 -6.29
N ILE A 159 -12.33 15.39 -6.36
CA ILE A 159 -11.54 15.55 -7.58
C ILE A 159 -11.05 14.18 -8.03
N ASP A 160 -11.49 13.78 -9.19
CA ASP A 160 -11.02 12.70 -10.08
C ASP A 160 -10.48 11.38 -9.47
N ALA A 161 -9.91 10.57 -10.33
CA ALA A 161 -9.33 9.28 -9.98
C ALA A 161 -7.98 9.46 -9.26
N ARG A 162 -7.67 8.60 -8.27
CA ARG A 162 -6.42 8.62 -7.51
C ARG A 162 -5.71 7.29 -7.66
N LEU A 163 -4.52 7.33 -8.22
CA LEU A 163 -3.71 6.13 -8.49
C LEU A 163 -3.05 5.64 -7.19
N ILE A 164 -3.40 4.44 -6.75
CA ILE A 164 -2.66 3.74 -5.71
C ILE A 164 -1.40 3.12 -6.31
N LEU A 165 -1.55 2.35 -7.38
CA LEU A 165 -0.45 1.83 -8.19
C LEU A 165 -0.94 1.53 -9.60
N GLY A 166 -0.04 1.55 -10.55
CA GLY A 166 -0.34 1.15 -11.93
C GLY A 166 0.76 1.47 -12.91
N GLN A 167 0.62 0.93 -14.11
CA GLN A 167 1.50 1.18 -15.25
C GLN A 167 0.73 1.81 -16.39
N GLY A 168 1.32 2.82 -17.00
CA GLY A 168 0.73 3.46 -18.16
C GLY A 168 1.72 4.29 -18.95
N THR A 169 1.36 4.62 -20.18
CA THR A 169 2.17 5.49 -21.04
C THR A 169 1.96 6.97 -20.69
N ASN A 170 2.97 7.79 -20.97
CA ASN A 170 2.86 9.25 -20.90
C ASN A 170 3.04 9.85 -22.31
N PRO A 171 2.08 10.64 -22.84
CA PRO A 171 0.77 10.93 -22.25
C PRO A 171 -0.15 9.71 -22.20
N MET A 172 -1.11 9.75 -21.27
CA MET A 172 -2.11 8.70 -21.12
C MET A 172 -2.98 8.59 -22.38
N SER A 173 -3.26 7.38 -22.77
CA SER A 173 -4.20 7.08 -23.86
C SER A 173 -5.13 5.92 -23.46
N PHE A 174 -6.24 5.79 -24.17
CA PHE A 174 -7.21 4.72 -23.94
C PHE A 174 -6.55 3.35 -23.92
N ASP A 175 -6.96 2.50 -22.95
CA ASP A 175 -6.51 1.12 -22.77
C ASP A 175 -5.00 0.95 -22.47
N ARG A 176 -4.31 2.04 -22.11
CA ARG A 176 -2.87 2.02 -21.83
C ARG A 176 -2.53 2.26 -20.35
N LEU A 177 -3.50 2.15 -19.46
CA LEU A 177 -3.32 2.13 -18.02
C LEU A 177 -3.82 0.79 -17.47
N GLY A 178 -3.05 0.17 -16.60
CA GLY A 178 -3.48 -0.97 -15.78
C GLY A 178 -3.22 -0.63 -14.32
N SER A 179 -4.27 -0.39 -13.54
CA SER A 179 -4.08 0.18 -12.21
C SER A 179 -5.10 -0.26 -11.16
N ILE A 180 -4.69 -0.14 -9.90
CA ILE A 180 -5.60 0.00 -8.75
C ILE A 180 -5.84 1.49 -8.57
N THR A 181 -7.07 1.92 -8.75
CA THR A 181 -7.45 3.34 -8.70
C THR A 181 -8.64 3.52 -7.78
N LEU A 182 -8.59 4.58 -6.97
CA LEU A 182 -9.70 5.08 -6.18
C LEU A 182 -10.39 6.19 -6.97
N LEU A 183 -11.68 6.02 -7.26
CA LEU A 183 -12.51 7.00 -7.93
C LEU A 183 -13.46 7.67 -6.93
N ASN A 184 -13.72 8.95 -7.11
CA ASN A 184 -14.73 9.65 -6.33
C ASN A 184 -16.16 9.23 -6.81
N PRO A 185 -17.15 9.01 -5.92
CA PRO A 185 -17.17 9.30 -4.49
C PRO A 185 -16.79 8.10 -3.57
N GLY A 186 -15.59 7.57 -3.68
CA GLY A 186 -15.12 6.52 -2.76
C GLY A 186 -15.43 5.11 -3.24
N VAL A 187 -15.13 4.81 -4.50
CA VAL A 187 -15.15 3.47 -5.06
C VAL A 187 -13.75 3.06 -5.50
N ILE A 188 -13.41 1.79 -5.28
CA ILE A 188 -12.12 1.21 -5.66
C ILE A 188 -12.30 0.20 -6.78
N GLY A 189 -11.34 0.14 -7.67
CA GLY A 189 -11.33 -0.83 -8.74
C GLY A 189 -10.19 -0.66 -9.72
N PHE A 190 -10.40 -1.22 -10.90
CA PHE A 190 -9.51 -1.17 -12.02
C PHE A 190 -9.75 0.07 -12.88
N SER A 191 -8.70 0.76 -13.29
CA SER A 191 -8.77 1.79 -14.31
C SER A 191 -7.83 1.46 -15.47
N GLY A 192 -8.39 1.45 -16.67
CA GLY A 192 -7.70 1.37 -17.95
C GLY A 192 -7.67 2.71 -18.70
N TRP A 193 -7.86 3.81 -17.98
CA TRP A 193 -8.03 5.19 -18.42
C TRP A 193 -9.41 5.52 -19.03
N ALA A 194 -9.94 4.76 -19.93
CA ALA A 194 -11.34 4.88 -20.40
C ALA A 194 -12.14 3.63 -20.01
N ASN A 195 -11.44 2.55 -19.82
CA ASN A 195 -11.93 1.22 -19.56
C ASN A 195 -11.82 0.93 -18.07
N ASN A 196 -12.88 1.25 -17.31
CA ASN A 196 -12.84 1.28 -15.87
C ASN A 196 -13.86 0.31 -15.26
N TYR A 197 -13.46 -0.37 -14.18
CA TYR A 197 -14.33 -1.25 -13.42
C TYR A 197 -14.20 -0.97 -11.92
N PHE A 198 -15.18 -0.32 -11.33
CA PHE A 198 -15.21 0.11 -9.94
C PHE A 198 -16.38 -0.52 -9.17
N PRO A 199 -16.30 -1.81 -8.82
CA PRO A 199 -17.44 -2.52 -8.24
C PRO A 199 -17.62 -2.32 -6.74
N THR A 200 -16.66 -1.72 -6.01
CA THR A 200 -16.64 -1.73 -4.55
C THR A 200 -16.52 -0.34 -3.96
N SER A 201 -17.44 -0.01 -3.05
CA SER A 201 -17.33 1.21 -2.24
C SER A 201 -16.35 1.03 -1.10
N ILE A 202 -15.70 2.14 -0.70
CA ILE A 202 -14.76 2.19 0.43
C ILE A 202 -15.16 3.27 1.44
N ALA A 203 -14.75 3.07 2.69
CA ALA A 203 -14.84 4.09 3.73
C ALA A 203 -13.45 4.72 3.97
N LEU A 204 -13.42 6.01 4.29
CA LEU A 204 -12.19 6.70 4.67
C LEU A 204 -11.60 6.13 5.95
N ASN A 205 -10.28 6.27 6.09
CA ASN A 205 -9.54 5.84 7.27
C ASN A 205 -9.71 4.35 7.61
N THR A 206 -10.18 3.56 6.64
CA THR A 206 -10.31 2.10 6.75
C THR A 206 -9.18 1.43 5.99
N ASN A 207 -8.63 0.36 6.55
CA ASN A 207 -7.53 -0.39 5.94
C ASN A 207 -8.07 -1.43 4.95
N TYR A 208 -7.47 -1.48 3.78
CA TYR A 208 -7.87 -2.37 2.71
C TYR A 208 -6.73 -3.24 2.20
N ILE A 209 -7.07 -4.47 1.84
CA ILE A 209 -6.33 -5.35 0.96
C ILE A 209 -7.13 -5.41 -0.34
N THR A 210 -6.59 -4.85 -1.40
CA THR A 210 -7.22 -4.89 -2.73
C THR A 210 -6.39 -5.76 -3.65
N ILE A 211 -7.02 -6.74 -4.28
CA ILE A 211 -6.44 -7.59 -5.31
C ILE A 211 -7.24 -7.38 -6.59
N ILE A 212 -6.54 -7.07 -7.68
CA ILE A 212 -7.13 -7.01 -9.02
C ILE A 212 -6.45 -8.06 -9.88
N ALA A 213 -7.22 -9.03 -10.36
CA ALA A 213 -6.77 -10.06 -11.26
C ALA A 213 -7.34 -9.79 -12.66
N VAL A 214 -6.44 -9.53 -13.61
CA VAL A 214 -6.76 -9.22 -15.00
C VAL A 214 -6.51 -10.44 -15.86
N ASN A 215 -7.56 -10.92 -16.51
CA ASN A 215 -7.48 -11.95 -17.55
C ASN A 215 -7.80 -11.28 -18.88
N ASN A 216 -6.77 -10.91 -19.61
CA ASN A 216 -6.89 -10.19 -20.87
C ASN A 216 -7.08 -11.18 -22.02
N ASN A 217 -8.27 -11.78 -22.11
CA ASN A 217 -8.64 -12.66 -23.20
C ASN A 217 -9.46 -11.86 -24.21
N LEU A 218 -9.07 -11.90 -25.48
CA LEU A 218 -9.68 -11.15 -26.59
C LEU A 218 -11.20 -11.38 -26.75
N THR A 219 -11.75 -12.44 -26.18
CA THR A 219 -13.19 -12.77 -26.29
C THR A 219 -14.00 -12.42 -25.03
N SER A 220 -13.36 -12.28 -23.87
CA SER A 220 -14.02 -11.91 -22.61
C SER A 220 -12.97 -11.44 -21.62
N ASN A 221 -12.79 -10.14 -21.50
CA ASN A 221 -11.90 -9.61 -20.47
C ASN A 221 -12.58 -9.74 -19.12
N ASN A 222 -12.02 -10.56 -18.26
CA ASN A 222 -12.50 -10.74 -16.92
C ASN A 222 -11.57 -10.02 -15.97
N ILE A 223 -12.03 -8.92 -15.40
CA ILE A 223 -11.36 -8.25 -14.30
C ILE A 223 -12.07 -8.63 -13.02
N SER A 224 -11.35 -9.28 -12.12
CA SER A 224 -11.84 -9.62 -10.79
C SER A 224 -11.25 -8.65 -9.77
N VAL A 225 -12.10 -7.99 -9.00
CA VAL A 225 -11.71 -7.06 -7.93
C VAL A 225 -12.09 -7.69 -6.60
N TYR A 226 -11.09 -7.95 -5.77
CA TYR A 226 -11.27 -8.42 -4.39
C TYR A 226 -10.85 -7.27 -3.46
N ASN A 227 -11.73 -6.88 -2.55
CA ASN A 227 -11.46 -5.81 -1.60
C ASN A 227 -11.86 -6.26 -0.19
N ASN A 228 -10.88 -6.60 0.64
CA ASN A 228 -11.07 -7.29 1.92
C ASN A 228 -12.00 -8.53 1.81
N SER A 229 -11.90 -9.27 0.71
CA SER A 229 -12.78 -10.40 0.41
C SER A 229 -12.06 -11.50 -0.35
N ASN A 230 -12.48 -12.75 -0.14
CA ASN A 230 -12.09 -13.92 -0.93
C ASN A 230 -13.03 -14.16 -2.13
N THR A 231 -14.09 -13.37 -2.23
CA THR A 231 -15.03 -13.42 -3.34
C THR A 231 -14.88 -12.13 -4.15
N PRO A 232 -14.78 -12.20 -5.49
CA PRO A 232 -14.68 -11.01 -6.30
C PRO A 232 -15.98 -10.20 -6.21
N ALA A 233 -15.86 -8.89 -6.19
CA ALA A 233 -17.02 -8.02 -6.22
C ALA A 233 -17.76 -8.17 -7.55
N THR A 234 -19.08 -8.20 -7.48
CA THR A 234 -19.97 -8.27 -8.64
C THR A 234 -20.48 -6.86 -8.95
N GLY A 235 -20.34 -6.43 -10.19
CA GLY A 235 -20.84 -5.12 -10.66
C GLY A 235 -21.15 -5.18 -12.14
N SER A 236 -21.70 -4.09 -12.70
CA SER A 236 -21.93 -4.05 -14.13
C SER A 236 -20.60 -4.17 -14.86
N THR A 237 -20.47 -5.25 -15.59
CA THR A 237 -19.27 -5.58 -16.34
C THR A 237 -19.16 -4.66 -17.55
N TRP A 238 -18.32 -3.65 -17.43
CA TRP A 238 -17.76 -3.06 -18.62
C TRP A 238 -16.40 -3.72 -18.85
N VAL A 239 -16.23 -4.34 -19.99
CA VAL A 239 -15.09 -5.19 -20.29
C VAL A 239 -14.19 -4.46 -21.26
N PRO A 240 -12.97 -4.07 -20.85
CA PRO A 240 -12.04 -3.48 -21.80
C PRO A 240 -11.69 -4.49 -22.90
N THR A 241 -11.83 -4.07 -24.14
CA THR A 241 -11.65 -4.97 -25.29
C THR A 241 -10.23 -5.07 -25.82
N ASN A 242 -9.29 -4.27 -25.34
CA ASN A 242 -7.87 -4.30 -25.79
C ASN A 242 -6.98 -3.55 -24.80
N LEU A 243 -6.75 -4.11 -23.60
CA LEU A 243 -5.80 -3.53 -22.68
C LEU A 243 -4.37 -3.68 -23.22
N ASN A 244 -3.76 -2.60 -23.65
CA ASN A 244 -2.38 -2.57 -24.08
C ASN A 244 -1.58 -1.58 -23.21
N LEU A 245 -0.95 -2.08 -22.16
CA LEU A 245 -0.22 -1.26 -21.19
C LEU A 245 0.97 -0.48 -21.78
N GLY A 246 1.42 -0.85 -22.99
CA GLY A 246 2.60 -0.26 -23.58
C GLY A 246 3.87 -0.51 -22.76
N THR A 247 4.89 0.32 -22.99
CA THR A 247 6.19 0.28 -22.27
C THR A 247 6.30 1.42 -21.26
N GLY A 248 5.19 1.84 -20.67
CA GLY A 248 5.16 2.94 -19.72
C GLY A 248 5.81 2.61 -18.39
N LEU A 249 6.02 3.65 -17.56
CA LEU A 249 6.54 3.48 -16.21
C LEU A 249 5.47 2.89 -15.29
N PHE A 250 5.93 2.18 -14.28
CA PHE A 250 5.09 1.74 -13.17
C PHE A 250 5.15 2.79 -12.05
N TYR A 251 4.00 3.26 -11.62
CA TYR A 251 3.85 4.32 -10.64
C TYR A 251 3.18 3.81 -9.36
N ILE A 252 3.54 4.42 -8.22
CA ILE A 252 2.94 4.21 -6.91
C ILE A 252 2.61 5.57 -6.29
N GLY A 253 1.37 5.73 -5.82
CA GLY A 253 0.91 6.93 -5.13
C GLY A 253 0.53 8.10 -6.02
N GLY A 254 0.69 7.98 -7.33
CA GLY A 254 0.34 9.05 -8.26
C GLY A 254 1.08 8.94 -9.58
N MET A 255 0.83 9.89 -10.46
CA MET A 255 1.39 9.92 -11.79
C MET A 255 1.66 11.37 -12.18
N ASP A 256 2.94 11.75 -12.29
CA ASP A 256 3.35 13.15 -12.51
C ASP A 256 2.78 13.78 -13.78
N ALA A 257 2.49 12.96 -14.79
CA ALA A 257 1.94 13.43 -16.07
C ALA A 257 0.46 13.81 -16.01
N VAL A 258 -0.25 13.48 -14.94
CA VAL A 258 -1.69 13.70 -14.82
C VAL A 258 -1.97 14.49 -13.55
N PRO A 259 -2.30 15.79 -13.67
CA PRO A 259 -2.71 16.59 -12.52
C PRO A 259 -3.89 15.94 -11.78
N ASN A 260 -3.87 16.03 -10.45
CA ASN A 260 -4.92 15.49 -9.55
C ASN A 260 -5.03 13.95 -9.49
N TYR A 261 -4.06 13.21 -10.03
CA TYR A 261 -4.07 11.74 -10.00
C TYR A 261 -3.28 11.16 -8.82
N HIS A 262 -2.95 12.02 -7.84
CA HIS A 262 -2.13 11.64 -6.68
C HIS A 262 -2.98 11.11 -5.53
N PHE A 263 -2.53 10.00 -4.96
CA PHE A 263 -3.17 9.33 -3.84
C PHE A 263 -2.86 10.04 -2.52
N SER A 264 -3.88 10.19 -1.67
CA SER A 264 -3.73 10.70 -0.30
C SER A 264 -4.00 9.59 0.69
N GLY A 265 -2.95 9.17 1.40
CA GLY A 265 -3.12 8.08 2.35
C GLY A 265 -1.87 7.25 2.56
N LEU A 266 -2.04 6.05 3.10
CA LEU A 266 -0.99 5.12 3.45
C LEU A 266 -0.97 3.93 2.48
N ILE A 267 0.23 3.50 2.09
CA ILE A 267 0.48 2.26 1.35
C ILE A 267 1.57 1.47 2.10
N SER A 268 1.31 0.19 2.40
CA SER A 268 2.21 -0.64 3.19
C SER A 268 2.81 -1.83 2.44
N GLU A 269 2.10 -2.37 1.48
CA GLU A 269 2.61 -3.51 0.71
C GLU A 269 2.02 -3.51 -0.69
N ILE A 270 2.86 -3.82 -1.67
CA ILE A 270 2.48 -3.97 -3.08
C ILE A 270 3.08 -5.26 -3.60
N ILE A 271 2.26 -6.06 -4.29
CA ILE A 271 2.66 -7.30 -4.93
C ILE A 271 2.13 -7.30 -6.35
N VAL A 272 2.95 -7.70 -7.31
CA VAL A 272 2.58 -7.78 -8.74
C VAL A 272 2.98 -9.15 -9.28
N PHE A 273 2.06 -9.78 -9.99
CA PHE A 273 2.30 -11.01 -10.73
C PHE A 273 2.10 -10.76 -12.23
N ASP A 274 3.01 -11.31 -13.05
CA ASP A 274 2.93 -11.32 -14.53
C ASP A 274 1.99 -12.43 -15.03
N ARG A 275 0.85 -12.57 -14.39
CA ARG A 275 -0.28 -13.44 -14.76
C ARG A 275 -1.53 -13.18 -13.93
N THR A 276 -2.65 -13.72 -14.38
CA THR A 276 -3.87 -13.79 -13.56
C THR A 276 -3.68 -14.78 -12.42
N LEU A 277 -3.95 -14.38 -11.19
CA LEU A 277 -3.97 -15.26 -10.01
C LEU A 277 -5.19 -16.18 -10.04
N LYS A 278 -5.00 -17.43 -9.59
CA LYS A 278 -6.07 -18.38 -9.32
C LYS A 278 -6.73 -18.05 -7.98
N ILE A 279 -7.96 -18.49 -7.79
CA ILE A 279 -8.72 -18.20 -6.56
C ILE A 279 -8.02 -18.71 -5.29
N ASP A 280 -7.34 -19.84 -5.33
CA ASP A 280 -6.63 -20.36 -4.17
C ASP A 280 -5.38 -19.55 -3.84
N GLU A 281 -4.73 -18.97 -4.85
CA GLU A 281 -3.61 -18.04 -4.66
C GLU A 281 -4.09 -16.68 -4.10
N VAL A 282 -5.25 -16.20 -4.56
CA VAL A 282 -5.90 -15.01 -3.98
C VAL A 282 -6.18 -15.24 -2.50
N ARG A 283 -6.72 -16.41 -2.12
CA ARG A 283 -6.97 -16.78 -0.73
C ARG A 283 -5.69 -16.89 0.10
N ALA A 284 -4.62 -17.45 -0.46
CA ALA A 284 -3.32 -17.56 0.20
C ALA A 284 -2.73 -16.15 0.47
N ILE A 285 -2.76 -15.27 -0.52
CA ILE A 285 -2.30 -13.88 -0.40
C ILE A 285 -3.14 -13.10 0.62
N ASN A 286 -4.48 -13.20 0.55
CA ASN A 286 -5.38 -12.59 1.51
C ASN A 286 -5.12 -13.09 2.94
N ASN A 287 -4.90 -14.38 3.14
CA ASN A 287 -4.59 -14.96 4.44
C ASN A 287 -3.27 -14.42 5.01
N TYR A 288 -2.22 -14.33 4.19
CA TYR A 288 -0.95 -13.73 4.57
C TYR A 288 -1.12 -12.27 4.98
N LEU A 289 -1.68 -11.44 4.11
CA LEU A 289 -1.83 -10.00 4.34
C LEU A 289 -2.79 -9.69 5.50
N SER A 290 -3.90 -10.44 5.60
CA SER A 290 -4.86 -10.33 6.70
C SER A 290 -4.20 -10.58 8.06
N LYS A 291 -3.41 -11.63 8.18
CA LYS A 291 -2.66 -11.95 9.42
C LYS A 291 -1.60 -10.89 9.72
N LYS A 292 -0.81 -10.50 8.72
CA LYS A 292 0.27 -9.52 8.87
C LYS A 292 -0.26 -8.15 9.31
N TYR A 293 -1.29 -7.66 8.66
CA TYR A 293 -1.84 -6.31 8.90
C TYR A 293 -3.08 -6.28 9.80
N ALA A 294 -3.51 -7.43 10.34
CA ALA A 294 -4.72 -7.55 11.15
C ALA A 294 -5.95 -6.92 10.46
N ILE A 295 -6.13 -7.19 9.16
CA ILE A 295 -7.26 -6.75 8.35
C ILE A 295 -8.21 -7.92 8.16
N LYS A 296 -9.49 -7.72 8.49
CA LYS A 296 -10.49 -8.78 8.37
C LYS A 296 -10.87 -8.99 6.90
N ILE A 297 -10.88 -10.24 6.46
CA ILE A 297 -11.34 -10.69 5.14
C ILE A 297 -12.70 -11.36 5.27
N SER A 298 -13.63 -11.02 4.37
CA SER A 298 -14.95 -11.64 4.26
C SER A 298 -14.96 -12.85 3.29
#